data_1d40e5b321b561dc0fa966495c82ba86
#
_entry.id   1d40e5b321b561dc0fa966495c82ba86
#
_cell.length_a   1.000
_cell.length_b   1.000
_cell.length_c   1.000
_cell.angle_alpha   90.00
_cell.angle_beta   90.00
_cell.angle_gamma   90.00
#
_symmetry.space_group_name_H-M   'P 1'
#
loop_
_entity.id
_entity.type
_entity.pdbx_description
1 polymer ?
#
loop_
_entity_poly.entity_id
_entity_poly.type
_entity_poly.pdbx_seq_one_letter_code
_entity_poly.pdbx_strand_id
1 'polypeptide(L)'
;IPGAVRRFWRDARGVSAIEFALIAPLMLLIYFGLVEFCQGYMANRRASHTASIVADLVAQSDATTTQDLTSVFAIGDMIMRPFPSSPLSIRVSSVTIDANGAARVDWSRGNNKALTARVKNSVVSDLPPGLIEKGESLILGETEFKYTSPFAQVIKTPINFNRSYYLRPRTVDKV
;
A
#
# COMPACT_ATOMS: atom_id res chain seq x y z
N ILE A 1 -2.28 58.43 36.23
CA ILE A 1 -2.90 57.30 35.50
C ILE A 1 -2.88 57.51 33.96
N PRO A 2 -2.88 58.71 33.35
CA PRO A 2 -2.90 58.82 31.87
C PRO A 2 -1.62 58.37 31.17
N GLY A 3 -0.48 58.30 31.82
CA GLY A 3 0.81 57.95 31.22
C GLY A 3 0.99 56.46 30.97
N ALA A 4 0.46 55.59 31.81
CA ALA A 4 0.59 54.16 31.71
C ALA A 4 -0.24 53.58 30.53
N VAL A 5 -1.48 54.07 30.35
CA VAL A 5 -2.37 53.69 29.24
C VAL A 5 -1.77 54.13 27.89
N ARG A 6 -1.23 55.35 27.82
CA ARG A 6 -0.59 55.84 26.59
C ARG A 6 0.69 55.07 26.24
N ARG A 7 1.43 54.60 27.25
CA ARG A 7 2.63 53.76 27.07
C ARG A 7 2.26 52.35 26.57
N PHE A 8 1.17 51.80 27.08
CA PHE A 8 0.62 50.49 26.63
C PHE A 8 0.18 50.52 25.14
N TRP A 9 -0.48 51.59 24.70
CA TRP A 9 -0.91 51.78 23.32
C TRP A 9 0.25 52.05 22.33
N ARG A 10 1.42 52.42 22.81
CA ARG A 10 2.62 52.64 21.99
C ARG A 10 3.64 51.50 22.09
N ASP A 11 3.35 50.47 22.87
CA ASP A 11 4.26 49.34 23.03
C ASP A 11 4.05 48.35 21.88
N ALA A 12 4.91 48.44 20.87
CA ALA A 12 4.92 47.55 19.70
C ALA A 12 5.54 46.18 19.99
N ARG A 13 6.02 45.91 21.22
CA ARG A 13 6.68 44.64 21.57
C ARG A 13 5.72 43.44 21.54
N GLY A 14 4.40 43.68 21.67
CA GLY A 14 3.38 42.62 21.55
C GLY A 14 2.99 42.25 20.11
N VAL A 15 3.32 43.10 19.13
CA VAL A 15 2.89 42.87 17.72
C VAL A 15 3.48 41.58 17.16
N SER A 16 4.78 41.35 17.35
CA SER A 16 5.45 40.11 16.85
C SER A 16 4.91 38.85 17.52
N ALA A 17 4.48 38.92 18.77
CA ALA A 17 3.85 37.79 19.45
C ALA A 17 2.47 37.46 18.86
N ILE A 18 1.70 38.47 18.48
CA ILE A 18 0.39 38.32 17.84
C ILE A 18 0.58 37.76 16.41
N GLU A 19 1.53 38.31 15.65
CA GLU A 19 1.88 37.80 14.30
C GLU A 19 2.29 36.34 14.37
N PHE A 20 3.17 35.95 15.29
CA PHE A 20 3.56 34.56 15.51
C PHE A 20 2.35 33.69 15.90
N ALA A 21 1.50 34.14 16.80
CA ALA A 21 0.32 33.42 17.25
C ALA A 21 -0.68 33.15 16.12
N LEU A 22 -0.75 34.03 15.11
CA LEU A 22 -1.59 33.81 13.91
C LEU A 22 -0.96 32.86 12.92
N ILE A 23 0.36 32.88 12.75
CA ILE A 23 1.07 32.06 11.77
C ILE A 23 1.32 30.65 12.31
N ALA A 24 1.62 30.51 13.60
CA ALA A 24 2.02 29.24 14.20
C ALA A 24 0.98 28.11 14.01
N PRO A 25 -0.33 28.28 14.19
CA PRO A 25 -1.33 27.25 13.94
C PRO A 25 -1.33 26.78 12.47
N LEU A 26 -1.19 27.71 11.53
CA LEU A 26 -1.13 27.40 10.11
C LEU A 26 0.13 26.61 9.77
N MET A 27 1.28 27.02 10.32
CA MET A 27 2.56 26.30 10.15
C MET A 27 2.50 24.88 10.71
N LEU A 28 1.88 24.70 11.89
CA LEU A 28 1.69 23.38 12.49
C LEU A 28 0.78 22.50 11.63
N LEU A 29 -0.30 23.05 11.10
CA LEU A 29 -1.20 22.32 10.22
C LEU A 29 -0.49 21.84 8.94
N ILE A 30 0.29 22.72 8.32
CA ILE A 30 1.10 22.39 7.14
C ILE A 30 2.14 21.33 7.51
N TYR A 31 2.82 21.45 8.62
CA TYR A 31 3.82 20.51 9.10
C TYR A 31 3.23 19.10 9.29
N PHE A 32 2.14 18.98 10.05
CA PHE A 32 1.48 17.71 10.27
C PHE A 32 0.91 17.13 8.97
N GLY A 33 0.34 17.95 8.09
CA GLY A 33 -0.16 17.53 6.80
C GLY A 33 0.96 16.95 5.92
N LEU A 34 2.13 17.58 5.90
CA LEU A 34 3.29 17.08 5.18
C LEU A 34 3.78 15.74 5.74
N VAL A 35 3.85 15.60 7.07
CA VAL A 35 4.26 14.35 7.73
C VAL A 35 3.27 13.23 7.41
N GLU A 36 1.95 13.47 7.50
CA GLU A 36 0.92 12.49 7.18
C GLU A 36 0.98 12.07 5.70
N PHE A 37 1.18 13.02 4.79
CA PHE A 37 1.36 12.75 3.36
C PHE A 37 2.59 11.87 3.10
N CYS A 38 3.74 12.22 3.66
CA CYS A 38 4.98 11.43 3.50
C CYS A 38 4.82 10.01 4.04
N GLN A 39 4.17 9.84 5.18
CA GLN A 39 3.90 8.53 5.76
C GLN A 39 2.95 7.70 4.89
N GLY A 40 1.85 8.29 4.42
CA GLY A 40 0.92 7.63 3.50
C GLY A 40 1.60 7.21 2.19
N TYR A 41 2.44 8.09 1.63
CA TYR A 41 3.22 7.78 0.44
C TYR A 41 4.20 6.60 0.66
N MET A 42 4.92 6.60 1.80
CA MET A 42 5.82 5.49 2.14
C MET A 42 5.06 4.18 2.33
N ALA A 43 3.90 4.20 3.00
CA ALA A 43 3.06 3.02 3.17
C ALA A 43 2.60 2.45 1.82
N ASN A 44 2.13 3.32 0.93
CA ASN A 44 1.73 2.94 -0.43
C ASN A 44 2.89 2.32 -1.24
N ARG A 45 4.07 2.92 -1.18
CA ARG A 45 5.29 2.41 -1.85
C ARG A 45 5.69 1.04 -1.31
N ARG A 46 5.63 0.83 0.02
CA ARG A 46 5.93 -0.47 0.64
C ARG A 46 4.90 -1.54 0.26
N ALA A 47 3.61 -1.21 0.22
CA ALA A 47 2.59 -2.14 -0.25
C ALA A 47 2.84 -2.56 -1.71
N SER A 48 3.20 -1.63 -2.59
CA SER A 48 3.58 -1.95 -3.98
C SER A 48 4.82 -2.84 -4.06
N HIS A 49 5.85 -2.54 -3.26
CA HIS A 49 7.06 -3.34 -3.20
C HIS A 49 6.80 -4.75 -2.66
N THR A 50 5.93 -4.89 -1.67
CA THR A 50 5.48 -6.18 -1.15
C THR A 50 4.81 -7.02 -2.23
N ALA A 51 3.89 -6.44 -3.02
CA ALA A 51 3.24 -7.13 -4.11
C ALA A 51 4.26 -7.66 -5.15
N SER A 52 5.24 -6.81 -5.50
CA SER A 52 6.30 -7.17 -6.45
C SER A 52 7.20 -8.29 -5.93
N ILE A 53 7.71 -8.20 -4.70
CA ILE A 53 8.60 -9.21 -4.13
C ILE A 53 7.89 -10.55 -3.93
N VAL A 54 6.65 -10.52 -3.43
CA VAL A 54 5.85 -11.73 -3.23
C VAL A 54 5.59 -12.44 -4.57
N ALA A 55 5.23 -11.69 -5.60
CA ALA A 55 5.06 -12.24 -6.95
C ALA A 55 6.37 -12.80 -7.51
N ASP A 56 7.50 -12.10 -7.30
CA ASP A 56 8.81 -12.52 -7.81
C ASP A 56 9.32 -13.81 -7.14
N LEU A 57 9.18 -13.92 -5.82
CA LEU A 57 9.57 -15.12 -5.08
C LEU A 57 8.79 -16.35 -5.56
N VAL A 58 7.50 -16.20 -5.83
CA VAL A 58 6.68 -17.30 -6.36
C VAL A 58 7.03 -17.58 -7.82
N ALA A 59 7.27 -16.57 -8.64
CA ALA A 59 7.64 -16.74 -10.04
C ALA A 59 8.99 -17.43 -10.26
N GLN A 60 9.88 -17.42 -9.24
CA GLN A 60 11.18 -18.11 -9.25
C GLN A 60 11.10 -19.56 -8.81
N SER A 61 9.97 -20.01 -8.23
CA SER A 61 9.80 -21.37 -7.72
C SER A 61 9.30 -22.28 -8.83
N ASP A 62 9.86 -23.50 -8.94
CA ASP A 62 9.40 -24.53 -9.87
C ASP A 62 8.08 -25.16 -9.42
N ALA A 63 7.89 -25.24 -8.10
CA ALA A 63 6.66 -25.68 -7.45
C ALA A 63 6.49 -24.96 -6.12
N THR A 64 5.28 -24.54 -5.81
CA THR A 64 5.00 -23.76 -4.60
C THR A 64 4.16 -24.58 -3.63
N THR A 65 4.74 -24.88 -2.45
CA THR A 65 4.02 -25.53 -1.34
C THR A 65 3.30 -24.51 -0.47
N THR A 66 2.34 -24.99 0.34
CA THR A 66 1.67 -24.11 1.32
C THR A 66 2.65 -23.54 2.34
N GLN A 67 3.70 -24.30 2.70
CA GLN A 67 4.76 -23.85 3.63
C GLN A 67 5.57 -22.71 3.02
N ASP A 68 5.93 -22.82 1.74
CA ASP A 68 6.69 -21.77 1.02
C ASP A 68 5.90 -20.47 0.97
N LEU A 69 4.60 -20.53 0.66
CA LEU A 69 3.72 -19.37 0.64
C LEU A 69 3.59 -18.69 2.01
N THR A 70 3.55 -19.48 3.10
CA THR A 70 3.56 -18.91 4.45
C THR A 70 4.83 -18.11 4.71
N SER A 71 5.98 -18.63 4.28
CA SER A 71 7.27 -17.95 4.40
C SER A 71 7.31 -16.68 3.54
N VAL A 72 6.79 -16.74 2.32
CA VAL A 72 6.69 -15.58 1.40
C VAL A 72 5.78 -14.49 2.01
N PHE A 73 4.66 -14.84 2.63
CA PHE A 73 3.81 -13.87 3.31
C PHE A 73 4.49 -13.23 4.53
N ALA A 74 5.29 -14.01 5.28
CA ALA A 74 6.08 -13.47 6.39
C ALA A 74 7.14 -12.46 5.91
N ILE A 75 7.75 -12.68 4.74
CA ILE A 75 8.63 -11.69 4.11
C ILE A 75 7.86 -10.42 3.77
N GLY A 76 6.64 -10.55 3.22
CA GLY A 76 5.75 -9.42 2.96
C GLY A 76 5.47 -8.57 4.20
N ASP A 77 5.20 -9.22 5.32
CA ASP A 77 5.01 -8.53 6.62
C ASP A 77 6.27 -7.78 7.08
N MET A 78 7.47 -8.32 6.82
CA MET A 78 8.74 -7.67 7.15
C MET A 78 9.01 -6.44 6.28
N ILE A 79 8.67 -6.47 4.99
CA ILE A 79 8.83 -5.35 4.06
C ILE A 79 8.00 -4.14 4.49
N MET A 80 6.83 -4.37 5.09
CA MET A 80 5.95 -3.29 5.55
C MET A 80 6.50 -2.48 6.72
N ARG A 81 7.47 -2.97 7.47
CA ARG A 81 8.05 -2.20 8.59
C ARG A 81 8.55 -0.83 8.13
N PRO A 82 8.33 0.25 8.92
CA PRO A 82 7.84 0.29 10.30
C PRO A 82 6.30 0.27 10.44
N PHE A 83 5.54 0.15 9.35
CA PHE A 83 4.08 0.08 9.42
C PHE A 83 3.63 -1.28 9.99
N PRO A 84 2.49 -1.31 10.72
CA PRO A 84 1.94 -2.55 11.24
C PRO A 84 1.54 -3.48 10.08
N SER A 85 1.81 -4.78 10.22
CA SER A 85 1.43 -5.78 9.23
C SER A 85 -0.02 -6.27 9.37
N SER A 86 -0.68 -5.98 10.51
CA SER A 86 -2.06 -6.41 10.74
C SER A 86 -3.07 -5.96 9.67
N PRO A 87 -3.02 -4.72 9.13
CA PRO A 87 -3.91 -4.29 8.07
C PRO A 87 -3.41 -4.64 6.65
N LEU A 88 -2.30 -5.38 6.53
CA LEU A 88 -1.78 -5.86 5.24
C LEU A 88 -2.44 -7.17 4.85
N SER A 89 -3.10 -7.20 3.71
CA SER A 89 -3.58 -8.40 3.06
C SER A 89 -2.73 -8.69 1.84
N ILE A 90 -2.35 -9.96 1.65
CA ILE A 90 -1.53 -10.41 0.53
C ILE A 90 -2.26 -11.57 -0.13
N ARG A 91 -2.29 -11.58 -1.46
CA ARG A 91 -2.79 -12.68 -2.26
C ARG A 91 -1.84 -12.94 -3.43
N VAL A 92 -1.59 -14.20 -3.71
CA VAL A 92 -0.88 -14.65 -4.91
C VAL A 92 -1.78 -15.61 -5.68
N SER A 93 -1.78 -15.44 -6.99
CA SER A 93 -2.56 -16.29 -7.89
C SER A 93 -1.73 -16.65 -9.12
N SER A 94 -1.81 -17.89 -9.56
CA SER A 94 -1.37 -18.29 -10.90
C SER A 94 -2.57 -18.22 -11.83
N VAL A 95 -2.37 -17.56 -12.97
CA VAL A 95 -3.43 -17.30 -13.96
C VAL A 95 -2.93 -17.71 -15.34
N THR A 96 -3.73 -18.46 -16.08
CA THR A 96 -3.44 -18.85 -17.48
C THR A 96 -4.50 -18.31 -18.42
N ILE A 97 -4.10 -17.86 -19.60
CA ILE A 97 -5.05 -17.49 -20.67
C ILE A 97 -5.53 -18.76 -21.37
N ASP A 98 -6.85 -19.01 -21.31
CA ASP A 98 -7.47 -20.17 -21.99
C ASP A 98 -7.53 -19.97 -23.53
N ALA A 99 -7.95 -21.01 -24.23
CA ALA A 99 -8.08 -20.99 -25.70
C ALA A 99 -9.05 -19.90 -26.20
N ASN A 100 -9.99 -19.46 -25.36
CA ASN A 100 -10.97 -18.44 -25.66
C ASN A 100 -10.44 -17.01 -25.37
N GLY A 101 -9.23 -16.90 -24.81
CA GLY A 101 -8.63 -15.62 -24.43
C GLY A 101 -9.06 -15.11 -23.06
N ALA A 102 -9.71 -15.94 -22.24
CA ALA A 102 -10.09 -15.58 -20.88
C ALA A 102 -8.99 -15.96 -19.87
N ALA A 103 -8.62 -15.04 -19.00
CA ALA A 103 -7.67 -15.29 -17.93
C ALA A 103 -8.32 -16.09 -16.81
N ARG A 104 -7.86 -17.32 -16.57
CA ARG A 104 -8.41 -18.22 -15.54
C ARG A 104 -7.41 -18.49 -14.43
N VAL A 105 -7.93 -18.53 -13.22
CA VAL A 105 -7.15 -18.86 -12.02
C VAL A 105 -6.82 -20.35 -11.99
N ASP A 106 -5.55 -20.68 -12.01
CA ASP A 106 -5.07 -22.06 -11.81
C ASP A 106 -5.06 -22.42 -10.33
N TRP A 107 -4.48 -21.57 -9.55
CA TRP A 107 -4.53 -21.61 -8.08
C TRP A 107 -4.39 -20.19 -7.49
N SER A 108 -4.82 -20.04 -6.28
CA SER A 108 -4.69 -18.78 -5.52
C SER A 108 -4.53 -19.09 -4.03
N ARG A 109 -3.74 -18.27 -3.36
CA ARG A 109 -3.56 -18.30 -1.91
C ARG A 109 -3.49 -16.87 -1.36
N GLY A 110 -4.11 -16.64 -0.23
CA GLY A 110 -4.05 -15.40 0.52
C GLY A 110 -3.55 -15.64 1.95
N ASN A 111 -3.15 -14.58 2.62
CA ASN A 111 -2.78 -14.63 4.04
C ASN A 111 -3.98 -14.65 4.99
N ASN A 112 -5.17 -15.03 4.48
CA ASN A 112 -6.44 -15.15 5.23
C ASN A 112 -6.93 -13.85 5.89
N LYS A 113 -6.58 -12.70 5.31
CA LYS A 113 -7.10 -11.38 5.70
C LYS A 113 -8.14 -10.89 4.67
N ALA A 114 -8.24 -9.60 4.41
CA ALA A 114 -9.25 -9.03 3.51
C ALA A 114 -9.20 -9.60 2.08
N LEU A 115 -7.98 -9.85 1.54
CA LEU A 115 -7.82 -10.52 0.24
C LEU A 115 -7.88 -12.05 0.41
N THR A 116 -9.06 -12.61 0.23
CA THR A 116 -9.25 -14.07 0.21
C THR A 116 -8.71 -14.69 -1.09
N ALA A 117 -8.38 -15.98 -1.07
CA ALA A 117 -7.97 -16.72 -2.26
C ALA A 117 -9.07 -16.67 -3.34
N ARG A 118 -8.67 -16.51 -4.61
CA ARG A 118 -9.59 -16.59 -5.75
C ARG A 118 -10.03 -18.05 -5.96
N VAL A 119 -11.24 -18.22 -6.45
CA VAL A 119 -11.77 -19.56 -6.75
C VAL A 119 -11.03 -20.12 -7.99
N LYS A 120 -10.61 -21.37 -7.92
CA LYS A 120 -10.00 -22.06 -9.06
C LYS A 120 -10.93 -22.03 -10.28
N ASN A 121 -10.38 -21.81 -11.46
CA ASN A 121 -11.08 -21.65 -12.75
C ASN A 121 -11.96 -20.40 -12.86
N SER A 122 -12.03 -19.53 -11.86
CA SER A 122 -12.71 -18.23 -12.00
C SER A 122 -11.97 -17.33 -13.01
N VAL A 123 -12.72 -16.48 -13.70
CA VAL A 123 -12.16 -15.51 -14.65
C VAL A 123 -11.63 -14.30 -13.89
N VAL A 124 -10.44 -13.85 -14.24
CA VAL A 124 -9.82 -12.62 -13.74
C VAL A 124 -10.09 -11.53 -14.76
N SER A 125 -11.02 -10.62 -14.45
CA SER A 125 -11.41 -9.50 -15.33
C SER A 125 -10.47 -8.31 -15.26
N ASP A 126 -9.68 -8.22 -14.18
CA ASP A 126 -8.85 -7.05 -13.84
C ASP A 126 -7.45 -7.12 -14.49
N LEU A 127 -7.24 -8.07 -15.42
CA LEU A 127 -5.96 -8.23 -16.11
C LEU A 127 -5.87 -7.22 -17.26
N PRO A 128 -4.79 -6.39 -17.32
CA PRO A 128 -4.56 -5.54 -18.49
C PRO A 128 -4.43 -6.39 -19.76
N PRO A 129 -5.07 -5.99 -20.88
CA PRO A 129 -5.00 -6.75 -22.12
C PRO A 129 -3.56 -6.76 -22.69
N GLY A 130 -3.17 -7.87 -23.29
CA GLY A 130 -1.87 -8.00 -23.97
C GLY A 130 -0.67 -8.29 -23.06
N LEU A 131 -0.87 -8.63 -21.78
CA LEU A 131 0.23 -8.99 -20.90
C LEU A 131 0.84 -10.37 -21.22
N ILE A 132 0.00 -11.33 -21.60
CA ILE A 132 0.40 -12.70 -21.95
C ILE A 132 -0.44 -13.21 -23.12
N GLU A 133 0.09 -14.18 -23.86
CA GLU A 133 -0.58 -14.82 -24.97
C GLU A 133 -1.42 -16.02 -24.53
N LYS A 134 -2.22 -16.57 -25.47
CA LYS A 134 -3.03 -17.76 -25.20
C LYS A 134 -2.14 -18.94 -24.84
N GLY A 135 -2.46 -19.62 -23.75
CA GLY A 135 -1.71 -20.74 -23.21
C GLY A 135 -0.56 -20.35 -22.28
N GLU A 136 -0.19 -19.07 -22.23
CA GLU A 136 0.82 -18.60 -21.27
C GLU A 136 0.21 -18.41 -19.88
N SER A 137 1.05 -18.57 -18.86
CA SER A 137 0.69 -18.31 -17.47
C SER A 137 1.41 -17.09 -16.88
N LEU A 138 0.83 -16.56 -15.85
CA LEU A 138 1.36 -15.41 -15.14
C LEU A 138 1.12 -15.56 -13.63
N ILE A 139 2.03 -15.05 -12.82
CA ILE A 139 1.88 -14.90 -11.38
C ILE A 139 1.38 -13.48 -11.09
N LEU A 140 0.24 -13.43 -10.42
CA LEU A 140 -0.41 -12.20 -9.96
C LEU A 140 -0.21 -12.06 -8.46
N GLY A 141 0.63 -11.11 -8.03
CA GLY A 141 0.79 -10.69 -6.64
C GLY A 141 -0.06 -9.49 -6.34
N GLU A 142 -0.92 -9.59 -5.34
CA GLU A 142 -1.83 -8.52 -4.94
C GLU A 142 -1.65 -8.20 -3.47
N THR A 143 -1.68 -6.92 -3.14
CA THR A 143 -1.69 -6.44 -1.77
C THR A 143 -2.78 -5.41 -1.56
N GLU A 144 -3.39 -5.46 -0.40
CA GLU A 144 -4.28 -4.44 0.12
C GLU A 144 -3.76 -4.01 1.48
N PHE A 145 -3.51 -2.71 1.63
CA PHE A 145 -3.07 -2.14 2.89
C PHE A 145 -3.99 -1.00 3.32
N LYS A 146 -4.62 -1.16 4.46
CA LYS A 146 -5.45 -0.12 5.06
C LYS A 146 -4.58 0.80 5.92
N TYR A 147 -4.20 1.95 5.33
CA TYR A 147 -3.41 2.97 6.01
C TYR A 147 -4.30 3.83 6.89
N THR A 148 -3.91 4.00 8.15
CA THR A 148 -4.51 4.95 9.10
C THR A 148 -3.43 5.92 9.53
N SER A 149 -3.67 7.22 9.37
CA SER A 149 -2.72 8.24 9.79
C SER A 149 -2.55 8.24 11.31
N PRO A 150 -1.32 8.29 11.84
CA PRO A 150 -1.06 8.30 13.29
C PRO A 150 -1.53 9.60 13.96
N PHE A 151 -1.57 10.71 13.22
CA PHE A 151 -1.96 12.01 13.78
C PHE A 151 -3.42 12.36 13.48
N ALA A 152 -3.95 11.93 12.34
CA ALA A 152 -5.32 12.19 11.88
C ALA A 152 -5.73 13.68 11.90
N GLN A 153 -4.76 14.59 11.68
CA GLN A 153 -5.01 16.03 11.64
C GLN A 153 -5.58 16.44 10.28
N VAL A 154 -5.02 15.93 9.20
CA VAL A 154 -5.43 16.19 7.81
C VAL A 154 -6.10 14.95 7.21
N ILE A 155 -5.46 13.78 7.30
CA ILE A 155 -6.00 12.51 6.81
C ILE A 155 -6.81 11.86 7.93
N LYS A 156 -8.09 12.18 8.02
CA LYS A 156 -9.00 11.72 9.09
C LYS A 156 -9.58 10.32 8.85
N THR A 157 -9.64 9.90 7.59
CA THR A 157 -10.22 8.60 7.19
C THR A 157 -9.14 7.66 6.72
N PRO A 158 -9.24 6.35 7.00
CA PRO A 158 -8.31 5.37 6.47
C PRO A 158 -8.32 5.34 4.94
N ILE A 159 -7.15 5.15 4.34
CA ILE A 159 -6.97 5.03 2.89
C ILE A 159 -6.59 3.58 2.58
N ASN A 160 -7.29 2.94 1.64
CA ASN A 160 -6.95 1.61 1.16
C ASN A 160 -6.00 1.73 -0.04
N PHE A 161 -4.82 1.16 0.08
CA PHE A 161 -3.85 1.03 -1.01
C PHE A 161 -3.92 -0.38 -1.59
N ASN A 162 -4.51 -0.49 -2.78
CA ASN A 162 -4.57 -1.74 -3.53
C ASN A 162 -3.47 -1.72 -4.59
N ARG A 163 -2.64 -2.75 -4.60
CA ARG A 163 -1.52 -2.89 -5.55
C ARG A 163 -1.52 -4.28 -6.15
N SER A 164 -1.32 -4.35 -7.45
CA SER A 164 -1.18 -5.58 -8.21
C SER A 164 0.12 -5.55 -8.98
N TYR A 165 0.79 -6.68 -9.04
CA TYR A 165 2.01 -6.88 -9.79
C TYR A 165 1.93 -8.17 -10.59
N TYR A 166 2.41 -8.13 -11.83
CA TYR A 166 2.26 -9.20 -12.80
C TYR A 166 3.64 -9.67 -13.25
N LEU A 167 3.91 -10.96 -13.12
CA LEU A 167 5.19 -11.57 -13.53
C LEU A 167 4.96 -12.87 -14.28
N ARG A 168 5.79 -13.13 -15.29
CA ARG A 168 5.84 -14.45 -15.92
C ARG A 168 6.67 -15.40 -15.05
N PRO A 169 6.28 -16.68 -14.91
CA PRO A 169 7.14 -17.68 -14.30
C PRO A 169 8.50 -17.71 -15.01
N ARG A 170 9.57 -17.96 -14.26
CA ARG A 170 10.94 -17.89 -14.81
C ARG A 170 11.55 -19.24 -15.11
N THR A 171 11.14 -20.27 -14.36
CA THR A 171 11.76 -21.59 -14.36
C THR A 171 10.89 -22.64 -15.06
N VAL A 172 9.58 -22.44 -15.06
CA VAL A 172 8.59 -23.34 -15.66
C VAL A 172 7.53 -22.52 -16.41
N ASP A 173 6.87 -23.17 -17.38
CA ASP A 173 5.78 -22.51 -18.12
C ASP A 173 4.56 -22.24 -17.21
N LYS A 174 4.47 -22.96 -16.09
CA LYS A 174 3.37 -22.86 -15.12
C LYS A 174 3.83 -23.32 -13.74
N VAL A 175 3.63 -22.50 -12.72
CA VAL A 175 3.91 -22.77 -11.29
C VAL A 175 2.71 -23.40 -10.60
#